data_d893003a025868bcad6f74fef148e698
#
_entry.id   d893003a025868bcad6f74fef148e698
#
_cell.length_a   1.000
_cell.length_b   1.000
_cell.length_c   1.000
_cell.angle_alpha   90.00
_cell.angle_beta   90.00
_cell.angle_gamma   90.00
#
_symmetry.space_group_name_H-M   'P 1'
#
loop_
_entity.id
_entity.type
_entity.pdbx_description
1 polymer ?
#
loop_
_entity_poly.entity_id
_entity_poly.type
_entity_poly.pdbx_seq_one_letter_code
_entity_poly.pdbx_strand_id
1 'polypeptide(L)'
;MKTCFIGLGYIGLPTAIVAADNGIEVTGVDINPHVVETINRGKIHIVEPGLEELCSRVIGKGVLKAQTNPAESDVYLIVVPTPFTGNHQPDISYVEAATRSVIPYLKAGDLYIIESTSPVGTTEKMAQLIYTERPELKDNIYIAYCPERVLPGNVIYELVHNDRVIGGIDEASTEKAVDFYSRFVKGTLHKTNTRTAEMCKLTENSSRDVQIAFANELSLICDKAGINVWELITLANKHPRVNILQPGSGVGGHCIAVDPYFITADFPLESQIIGKAREINNYKAFWCAEKTQQAIRQFELEQGCEPVVALMGLAFKPNIDDLRESPAKYIATKVMQGHNDADFLIVEPNISEHKVFKLTDYREAYEKADIVAFLVAHEEFNELPWRDDKVILDFCGVFKKKNV
;
A
#
# COMPACT_ATOMS: atom_id res chain seq x y z
N MET A 1 -18.76 -21.03 15.78
CA MET A 1 -18.64 -20.60 14.38
C MET A 1 -17.21 -20.85 13.95
N LYS A 2 -17.05 -21.59 12.89
CA LYS A 2 -15.75 -21.90 12.30
C LYS A 2 -15.52 -20.99 11.12
N THR A 3 -14.32 -20.46 11.00
CA THR A 3 -13.96 -19.52 9.93
C THR A 3 -12.68 -19.95 9.26
N CYS A 4 -12.65 -19.93 7.92
CA CYS A 4 -11.49 -20.27 7.11
C CYS A 4 -10.97 -18.99 6.40
N PHE A 5 -9.76 -18.57 6.70
CA PHE A 5 -9.09 -17.44 6.04
C PHE A 5 -8.16 -17.97 4.97
N ILE A 6 -8.33 -17.55 3.72
CA ILE A 6 -7.48 -17.91 2.59
C ILE A 6 -6.54 -16.75 2.27
N GLY A 7 -5.26 -16.95 2.56
CA GLY A 7 -4.20 -15.92 2.54
C GLY A 7 -3.89 -15.40 3.93
N LEU A 8 -2.65 -15.59 4.37
CA LEU A 8 -2.17 -15.18 5.70
C LEU A 8 -1.07 -14.11 5.58
N GLY A 9 -1.22 -13.19 4.61
CA GLY A 9 -0.33 -12.05 4.44
C GLY A 9 -0.59 -10.92 5.44
N TYR A 10 -0.15 -9.70 5.08
CA TYR A 10 -0.22 -8.49 5.92
C TYR A 10 -1.63 -8.10 6.39
N ILE A 11 -2.68 -8.57 5.73
CA ILE A 11 -4.08 -8.34 6.11
C ILE A 11 -4.70 -9.59 6.71
N GLY A 12 -4.60 -10.73 6.02
CA GLY A 12 -5.28 -11.95 6.43
C GLY A 12 -4.81 -12.49 7.76
N LEU A 13 -3.52 -12.47 8.05
CA LEU A 13 -3.00 -12.96 9.33
C LEU A 13 -3.47 -12.12 10.53
N PRO A 14 -3.35 -10.77 10.51
CA PRO A 14 -3.88 -9.96 11.62
C PRO A 14 -5.40 -10.11 11.81
N THR A 15 -6.18 -10.13 10.73
CA THR A 15 -7.64 -10.30 10.81
C THR A 15 -7.99 -11.67 11.40
N ALA A 16 -7.31 -12.73 10.97
CA ALA A 16 -7.48 -14.09 11.51
C ALA A 16 -7.16 -14.17 13.03
N ILE A 17 -6.07 -13.54 13.45
CA ILE A 17 -5.65 -13.48 14.85
C ILE A 17 -6.67 -12.69 15.69
N VAL A 18 -7.11 -11.51 15.22
CA VAL A 18 -8.11 -10.70 15.94
C VAL A 18 -9.44 -11.43 16.05
N ALA A 19 -9.90 -12.10 14.98
CA ALA A 19 -11.12 -12.92 15.02
C ALA A 19 -10.99 -14.06 16.03
N ALA A 20 -9.84 -14.76 16.04
CA ALA A 20 -9.58 -15.85 16.98
C ALA A 20 -9.52 -15.37 18.45
N ASP A 21 -8.90 -14.22 18.71
CA ASP A 21 -8.83 -13.63 20.06
C ASP A 21 -10.21 -13.20 20.59
N ASN A 22 -11.16 -12.95 19.69
CA ASN A 22 -12.57 -12.69 20.02
C ASN A 22 -13.46 -13.95 20.01
N GLY A 23 -12.87 -15.13 20.09
CA GLY A 23 -13.58 -16.39 20.34
C GLY A 23 -14.13 -17.08 19.09
N ILE A 24 -13.68 -16.71 17.91
CA ILE A 24 -13.98 -17.41 16.64
C ILE A 24 -12.95 -18.54 16.46
N GLU A 25 -13.41 -19.75 16.14
CA GLU A 25 -12.51 -20.85 15.75
C GLU A 25 -12.00 -20.61 14.33
N VAL A 26 -10.68 -20.41 14.17
CA VAL A 26 -10.09 -19.98 12.90
C VAL A 26 -9.15 -21.05 12.34
N THR A 27 -9.35 -21.38 11.07
CA THR A 27 -8.38 -22.09 10.23
C THR A 27 -7.79 -21.09 9.23
N GLY A 28 -6.51 -20.77 9.37
CA GLY A 28 -5.77 -19.96 8.41
C GLY A 28 -5.16 -20.84 7.32
N VAL A 29 -5.25 -20.42 6.06
CA VAL A 29 -4.71 -21.16 4.92
C VAL A 29 -3.72 -20.29 4.16
N ASP A 30 -2.52 -20.82 3.93
CA ASP A 30 -1.53 -20.19 3.07
C ASP A 30 -0.83 -21.25 2.23
N ILE A 31 -0.58 -20.95 0.97
CA ILE A 31 0.11 -21.85 0.03
C ILE A 31 1.59 -22.05 0.37
N ASN A 32 2.17 -21.16 1.17
CA ASN A 32 3.56 -21.24 1.60
C ASN A 32 3.68 -22.05 2.90
N PRO A 33 4.27 -23.27 2.85
CA PRO A 33 4.42 -24.10 4.04
C PRO A 33 5.24 -23.45 5.16
N HIS A 34 6.19 -22.57 4.82
CA HIS A 34 7.00 -21.86 5.82
C HIS A 34 6.16 -20.86 6.62
N VAL A 35 5.23 -20.15 5.98
CA VAL A 35 4.26 -19.27 6.65
C VAL A 35 3.40 -20.08 7.62
N VAL A 36 2.86 -21.22 7.17
CA VAL A 36 2.04 -22.13 7.98
C VAL A 36 2.82 -22.63 9.22
N GLU A 37 4.05 -23.07 9.02
CA GLU A 37 4.89 -23.58 10.11
C GLU A 37 5.22 -22.47 11.11
N THR A 38 5.57 -21.27 10.64
CA THR A 38 5.88 -20.11 11.47
C THR A 38 4.70 -19.76 12.37
N ILE A 39 3.48 -19.67 11.81
CA ILE A 39 2.27 -19.33 12.55
C ILE A 39 1.94 -20.42 13.58
N ASN A 40 2.03 -21.71 13.24
CA ASN A 40 1.74 -22.81 14.15
C ASN A 40 2.73 -22.91 15.31
N ARG A 41 3.90 -22.27 15.20
CA ARG A 41 4.84 -22.08 16.32
C ARG A 41 4.52 -20.86 17.19
N GLY A 42 3.43 -20.15 16.93
CA GLY A 42 3.04 -18.91 17.62
C GLY A 42 3.88 -17.69 17.23
N LYS A 43 4.54 -17.76 16.07
CA LYS A 43 5.37 -16.69 15.51
C LYS A 43 4.67 -16.04 14.32
N ILE A 44 5.17 -14.87 13.91
CA ILE A 44 4.68 -14.16 12.73
C ILE A 44 5.81 -13.98 11.70
N HIS A 45 5.45 -13.82 10.42
CA HIS A 45 6.37 -13.59 9.30
C HIS A 45 6.25 -12.17 8.74
N ILE A 46 5.45 -11.32 9.39
CA ILE A 46 5.25 -9.91 9.07
C ILE A 46 5.66 -9.05 10.26
N VAL A 47 5.93 -7.77 10.05
CA VAL A 47 6.28 -6.84 11.12
C VAL A 47 5.05 -6.02 11.49
N GLU A 48 4.49 -6.28 12.69
CA GLU A 48 3.36 -5.51 13.22
C GLU A 48 3.42 -5.51 14.76
N PRO A 49 3.43 -4.33 15.42
CA PRO A 49 3.53 -4.25 16.87
C PRO A 49 2.43 -5.03 17.61
N GLY A 50 2.81 -5.86 18.59
CA GLY A 50 1.90 -6.63 19.43
C GLY A 50 1.25 -7.85 18.77
N LEU A 51 1.42 -8.05 17.44
CA LEU A 51 0.76 -9.14 16.73
C LEU A 51 1.33 -10.51 17.10
N GLU A 52 2.64 -10.62 17.35
CA GLU A 52 3.26 -11.90 17.73
C GLU A 52 2.77 -12.41 19.08
N GLU A 53 2.58 -11.53 20.06
CA GLU A 53 2.04 -11.89 21.35
C GLU A 53 0.60 -12.43 21.24
N LEU A 54 -0.23 -11.77 20.42
CA LEU A 54 -1.59 -12.22 20.12
C LEU A 54 -1.58 -13.57 19.40
N CYS A 55 -0.72 -13.74 18.40
CA CYS A 55 -0.56 -14.99 17.65
C CYS A 55 -0.20 -16.14 18.59
N SER A 56 0.81 -15.97 19.41
CA SER A 56 1.23 -16.98 20.40
C SER A 56 0.10 -17.36 21.34
N ARG A 57 -0.70 -16.38 21.79
CA ARG A 57 -1.84 -16.59 22.68
C ARG A 57 -2.96 -17.41 22.03
N VAL A 58 -3.37 -17.07 20.79
CA VAL A 58 -4.48 -17.76 20.12
C VAL A 58 -4.09 -19.17 19.64
N ILE A 59 -2.83 -19.36 19.21
CA ILE A 59 -2.27 -20.68 18.90
C ILE A 59 -2.20 -21.54 20.17
N GLY A 60 -1.69 -20.99 21.28
CA GLY A 60 -1.61 -21.70 22.57
C GLY A 60 -2.97 -22.13 23.15
N LYS A 61 -4.03 -21.36 22.84
CA LYS A 61 -5.43 -21.73 23.18
C LYS A 61 -6.04 -22.72 22.17
N GLY A 62 -5.41 -23.01 21.05
CA GLY A 62 -5.93 -23.89 19.99
C GLY A 62 -7.12 -23.33 19.22
N VAL A 63 -7.37 -22.01 19.30
CA VAL A 63 -8.48 -21.35 18.56
C VAL A 63 -8.08 -20.87 17.18
N LEU A 64 -6.78 -20.78 16.89
CA LEU A 64 -6.20 -20.57 15.56
C LEU A 64 -5.29 -21.75 15.22
N LYS A 65 -5.40 -22.25 14.00
CA LYS A 65 -4.43 -23.17 13.39
C LYS A 65 -4.17 -22.74 11.95
N ALA A 66 -2.97 -22.98 11.44
CA ALA A 66 -2.62 -22.72 10.04
C ALA A 66 -2.39 -24.04 9.29
N GLN A 67 -2.77 -24.08 8.01
CA GLN A 67 -2.57 -25.24 7.13
C GLN A 67 -2.50 -24.81 5.67
N THR A 68 -2.16 -25.73 4.76
CA THR A 68 -2.00 -25.42 3.34
C THR A 68 -3.28 -25.60 2.50
N ASN A 69 -4.27 -26.28 3.02
CA ASN A 69 -5.54 -26.54 2.33
C ASN A 69 -6.72 -26.00 3.13
N PRO A 70 -7.81 -25.57 2.49
CA PRO A 70 -9.03 -25.18 3.19
C PRO A 70 -9.63 -26.32 4.03
N ALA A 71 -10.52 -25.97 4.95
CA ALA A 71 -11.28 -26.90 5.76
C ALA A 71 -12.75 -26.48 5.81
N GLU A 72 -13.64 -27.43 6.11
CA GLU A 72 -15.06 -27.15 6.34
C GLU A 72 -15.25 -26.09 7.41
N SER A 73 -15.97 -25.04 7.07
CA SER A 73 -16.20 -23.87 7.92
C SER A 73 -17.58 -23.26 7.65
N ASP A 74 -18.04 -22.41 8.55
CA ASP A 74 -19.29 -21.66 8.38
C ASP A 74 -19.06 -20.35 7.60
N VAL A 75 -17.82 -19.84 7.65
CA VAL A 75 -17.41 -18.57 6.99
C VAL A 75 -16.08 -18.77 6.28
N TYR A 76 -15.98 -18.28 5.05
CA TYR A 76 -14.76 -18.27 4.25
C TYR A 76 -14.40 -16.85 3.85
N LEU A 77 -13.18 -16.41 4.21
CA LEU A 77 -12.66 -15.11 3.82
C LEU A 77 -11.52 -15.27 2.81
N ILE A 78 -11.62 -14.57 1.71
CA ILE A 78 -10.60 -14.52 0.67
C ILE A 78 -9.76 -13.24 0.86
N VAL A 79 -8.51 -13.41 1.26
CA VAL A 79 -7.58 -12.32 1.63
C VAL A 79 -6.23 -12.54 0.93
N VAL A 80 -6.29 -12.68 -0.38
CA VAL A 80 -5.13 -12.95 -1.25
C VAL A 80 -4.67 -11.68 -1.98
N PRO A 81 -3.43 -11.62 -2.46
CA PRO A 81 -2.96 -10.48 -3.27
C PRO A 81 -3.76 -10.31 -4.56
N THR A 82 -3.88 -9.06 -5.00
CA THR A 82 -4.48 -8.68 -6.28
C THR A 82 -3.52 -7.74 -7.02
N PRO A 83 -2.43 -8.28 -7.61
CA PRO A 83 -1.46 -7.48 -8.35
C PRO A 83 -2.06 -6.98 -9.68
N PHE A 84 -1.30 -6.18 -10.40
CA PHE A 84 -1.58 -5.91 -11.80
C PHE A 84 -0.56 -6.64 -12.71
N THR A 85 -1.00 -6.97 -13.92
CA THR A 85 -0.13 -7.49 -14.99
C THR A 85 0.54 -6.36 -15.76
N GLY A 86 1.38 -6.69 -16.74
CA GLY A 86 1.85 -5.71 -17.73
C GLY A 86 0.68 -4.90 -18.29
N ASN A 87 0.84 -3.65 -18.61
CA ASN A 87 -0.22 -2.71 -19.00
C ASN A 87 -1.20 -2.33 -17.86
N HIS A 88 -0.83 -2.52 -16.61
CA HIS A 88 -1.60 -2.14 -15.43
C HIS A 88 -3.04 -2.73 -15.37
N GLN A 89 -3.24 -3.92 -15.96
CA GLN A 89 -4.52 -4.61 -15.85
C GLN A 89 -4.62 -5.35 -14.52
N PRO A 90 -5.75 -5.27 -13.80
CA PRO A 90 -5.94 -6.01 -12.54
C PRO A 90 -5.83 -7.52 -12.76
N ASP A 91 -5.09 -8.21 -11.89
CA ASP A 91 -5.01 -9.67 -11.89
C ASP A 91 -5.83 -10.25 -10.74
N ILE A 92 -7.02 -10.73 -11.05
CA ILE A 92 -7.90 -11.40 -10.09
C ILE A 92 -7.72 -12.93 -10.07
N SER A 93 -6.73 -13.47 -10.76
CA SER A 93 -6.51 -14.94 -10.84
C SER A 93 -6.26 -15.56 -9.46
N TYR A 94 -5.63 -14.82 -8.56
CA TYR A 94 -5.44 -15.27 -7.17
C TYR A 94 -6.76 -15.38 -6.40
N VAL A 95 -7.67 -14.42 -6.59
CA VAL A 95 -9.03 -14.46 -5.99
C VAL A 95 -9.81 -15.62 -6.58
N GLU A 96 -9.74 -15.85 -7.89
CA GLU A 96 -10.39 -16.96 -8.56
C GLU A 96 -9.84 -18.31 -8.09
N ALA A 97 -8.51 -18.46 -7.99
CA ALA A 97 -7.88 -19.68 -7.48
C ALA A 97 -8.25 -19.97 -6.02
N ALA A 98 -8.24 -18.93 -5.16
CA ALA A 98 -8.68 -19.05 -3.77
C ALA A 98 -10.15 -19.44 -3.68
N THR A 99 -11.01 -18.86 -4.52
CA THR A 99 -12.44 -19.22 -4.59
C THR A 99 -12.60 -20.70 -4.99
N ARG A 100 -11.92 -21.15 -6.05
CA ARG A 100 -11.97 -22.57 -6.47
C ARG A 100 -11.50 -23.51 -5.36
N SER A 101 -10.52 -23.12 -4.57
CA SER A 101 -10.00 -23.94 -3.47
C SER A 101 -11.02 -24.19 -2.37
N VAL A 102 -11.97 -23.26 -2.14
CA VAL A 102 -13.00 -23.37 -1.09
C VAL A 102 -14.32 -23.98 -1.61
N ILE A 103 -14.61 -23.92 -2.91
CA ILE A 103 -15.84 -24.43 -3.50
C ILE A 103 -16.19 -25.87 -3.06
N PRO A 104 -15.25 -26.84 -2.95
CA PRO A 104 -15.55 -28.20 -2.50
C PRO A 104 -16.05 -28.28 -1.06
N TYR A 105 -15.78 -27.30 -0.24
CA TYR A 105 -16.11 -27.26 1.20
C TYR A 105 -17.38 -26.45 1.50
N LEU A 106 -17.87 -25.63 0.53
CA LEU A 106 -19.03 -24.77 0.72
C LEU A 106 -20.31 -25.58 0.92
N LYS A 107 -21.18 -25.12 1.80
CA LYS A 107 -22.49 -25.71 2.11
C LYS A 107 -23.58 -24.64 2.11
N ALA A 108 -24.82 -25.06 2.00
CA ALA A 108 -25.97 -24.18 2.19
C ALA A 108 -25.92 -23.53 3.59
N GLY A 109 -26.10 -22.22 3.63
CA GLY A 109 -26.03 -21.39 4.85
C GLY A 109 -24.66 -20.82 5.16
N ASP A 110 -23.60 -21.24 4.46
CA ASP A 110 -22.26 -20.67 4.65
C ASP A 110 -22.18 -19.22 4.14
N LEU A 111 -21.19 -18.50 4.67
CA LEU A 111 -20.88 -17.12 4.28
C LEU A 111 -19.52 -17.08 3.57
N TYR A 112 -19.51 -16.60 2.35
CA TYR A 112 -18.29 -16.33 1.56
C TYR A 112 -18.03 -14.83 1.47
N ILE A 113 -16.85 -14.37 1.86
CA ILE A 113 -16.47 -12.95 1.87
C ILE A 113 -15.17 -12.76 1.10
N ILE A 114 -15.11 -11.72 0.26
CA ILE A 114 -13.86 -11.23 -0.32
C ILE A 114 -13.42 -9.97 0.47
N GLU A 115 -12.22 -9.97 1.03
CA GLU A 115 -11.56 -8.79 1.61
C GLU A 115 -10.45 -8.24 0.70
N SER A 116 -9.96 -9.04 -0.25
CA SER A 116 -8.95 -8.61 -1.23
C SER A 116 -9.43 -7.39 -2.01
N THR A 117 -8.58 -6.35 -2.17
CA THR A 117 -8.89 -5.20 -3.04
C THR A 117 -9.17 -5.71 -4.46
N SER A 118 -10.32 -5.37 -5.00
CA SER A 118 -10.81 -5.97 -6.25
C SER A 118 -11.46 -4.93 -7.18
N PRO A 119 -11.37 -5.12 -8.50
CA PRO A 119 -12.20 -4.40 -9.46
C PRO A 119 -13.69 -4.57 -9.20
N VAL A 120 -14.49 -3.59 -9.64
CA VAL A 120 -15.94 -3.62 -9.47
C VAL A 120 -16.56 -4.81 -10.24
N GLY A 121 -17.39 -5.59 -9.54
CA GLY A 121 -18.03 -6.79 -10.09
C GLY A 121 -17.25 -8.09 -9.85
N THR A 122 -16.10 -8.04 -9.18
CA THR A 122 -15.34 -9.25 -8.85
C THR A 122 -16.14 -10.19 -7.96
N THR A 123 -16.85 -9.68 -6.96
CA THR A 123 -17.67 -10.51 -6.06
C THR A 123 -18.81 -11.21 -6.81
N GLU A 124 -19.47 -10.51 -7.72
CA GLU A 124 -20.50 -11.10 -8.59
C GLU A 124 -19.92 -12.17 -9.52
N LYS A 125 -18.72 -11.94 -10.05
CA LYS A 125 -18.00 -12.93 -10.88
C LYS A 125 -17.67 -14.20 -10.09
N MET A 126 -17.22 -14.05 -8.84
CA MET A 126 -16.95 -15.21 -7.97
C MET A 126 -18.24 -15.91 -7.55
N ALA A 127 -19.32 -15.19 -7.31
CA ALA A 127 -20.64 -15.79 -7.09
C ALA A 127 -21.09 -16.65 -8.29
N GLN A 128 -20.93 -16.12 -9.50
CA GLN A 128 -21.26 -16.87 -10.72
C GLN A 128 -20.37 -18.12 -10.88
N LEU A 129 -19.09 -18.04 -10.53
CA LEU A 129 -18.18 -19.18 -10.52
C LEU A 129 -18.68 -20.27 -9.55
N ILE A 130 -19.02 -19.90 -8.30
CA ILE A 130 -19.56 -20.81 -7.30
C ILE A 130 -20.84 -21.47 -7.80
N TYR A 131 -21.79 -20.71 -8.35
CA TYR A 131 -23.06 -21.24 -8.86
C TYR A 131 -22.88 -22.12 -10.10
N THR A 132 -21.85 -21.91 -10.90
CA THR A 132 -21.53 -22.74 -12.05
C THR A 132 -20.99 -24.12 -11.63
N GLU A 133 -20.12 -24.15 -10.62
CA GLU A 133 -19.52 -25.40 -10.12
C GLU A 133 -20.41 -26.13 -9.09
N ARG A 134 -21.24 -25.39 -8.36
CA ARG A 134 -22.15 -25.90 -7.31
C ARG A 134 -23.55 -25.26 -7.46
N PRO A 135 -24.33 -25.66 -8.49
CA PRO A 135 -25.65 -25.04 -8.78
C PRO A 135 -26.64 -25.10 -7.62
N GLU A 136 -26.54 -26.10 -6.74
CA GLU A 136 -27.38 -26.28 -5.56
C GLU A 136 -27.14 -25.22 -4.47
N LEU A 137 -26.01 -24.48 -4.52
CA LEU A 137 -25.72 -23.37 -3.61
C LEU A 137 -26.35 -22.06 -4.06
N LYS A 138 -26.83 -21.96 -5.30
CA LYS A 138 -27.53 -20.77 -5.75
C LYS A 138 -28.73 -20.51 -4.85
N ASP A 139 -28.87 -19.27 -4.36
CA ASP A 139 -29.90 -18.84 -3.42
C ASP A 139 -29.80 -19.50 -2.00
N ASN A 140 -28.77 -20.32 -1.76
CA ASN A 140 -28.58 -21.02 -0.50
C ASN A 140 -27.24 -20.69 0.20
N ILE A 141 -26.42 -19.80 -0.37
CA ILE A 141 -25.16 -19.33 0.20
C ILE A 141 -25.17 -17.81 0.31
N TYR A 142 -24.51 -17.27 1.32
CA TYR A 142 -24.35 -15.82 1.50
C TYR A 142 -23.01 -15.38 0.91
N ILE A 143 -23.00 -14.31 0.13
CA ILE A 143 -21.79 -13.81 -0.53
C ILE A 143 -21.69 -12.30 -0.32
N ALA A 144 -20.54 -11.83 0.16
CA ALA A 144 -20.31 -10.42 0.47
C ALA A 144 -18.88 -9.98 0.13
N TYR A 145 -18.70 -8.68 0.08
CA TYR A 145 -17.41 -7.99 -0.01
C TYR A 145 -17.25 -7.05 1.19
N CYS A 146 -16.08 -7.07 1.81
CA CYS A 146 -15.74 -6.16 2.90
C CYS A 146 -14.26 -5.77 2.80
N PRO A 147 -13.90 -4.64 2.17
CA PRO A 147 -12.51 -4.26 1.98
C PRO A 147 -11.82 -3.93 3.29
N GLU A 148 -10.55 -4.31 3.40
CA GLU A 148 -9.72 -3.87 4.51
C GLU A 148 -9.20 -2.44 4.30
N ARG A 149 -9.14 -1.65 5.38
CA ARG A 149 -8.86 -0.21 5.36
C ARG A 149 -7.87 0.22 6.45
N VAL A 150 -7.01 -0.70 6.90
CA VAL A 150 -6.03 -0.44 7.97
C VAL A 150 -4.70 0.08 7.43
N LEU A 151 -3.95 0.74 8.29
CA LEU A 151 -2.58 1.20 8.04
C LEU A 151 -1.57 0.32 8.79
N PRO A 152 -0.49 -0.12 8.13
CA PRO A 152 0.62 -0.81 8.81
C PRO A 152 1.16 -0.01 9.99
N GLY A 153 1.48 -0.73 11.08
CA GLY A 153 1.98 -0.15 12.33
C GLY A 153 0.91 0.10 13.40
N ASN A 154 -0.40 0.01 13.04
CA ASN A 154 -1.52 0.14 13.97
C ASN A 154 -2.68 -0.80 13.62
N VAL A 155 -2.36 -1.90 12.94
CA VAL A 155 -3.36 -2.80 12.31
C VAL A 155 -4.31 -3.38 13.34
N ILE A 156 -3.81 -3.86 14.49
CA ILE A 156 -4.65 -4.51 15.51
C ILE A 156 -5.72 -3.55 16.04
N TYR A 157 -5.34 -2.32 16.35
CA TYR A 157 -6.29 -1.32 16.84
C TYR A 157 -7.31 -0.95 15.76
N GLU A 158 -6.83 -0.71 14.56
CA GLU A 158 -7.67 -0.27 13.44
C GLU A 158 -8.64 -1.36 12.96
N LEU A 159 -8.23 -2.64 12.96
CA LEU A 159 -9.11 -3.77 12.66
C LEU A 159 -10.35 -3.80 13.54
N VAL A 160 -10.18 -3.42 14.81
CA VAL A 160 -11.26 -3.44 15.81
C VAL A 160 -12.09 -2.15 15.80
N HIS A 161 -11.46 -0.98 15.55
CA HIS A 161 -12.10 0.30 15.83
C HIS A 161 -12.50 1.09 14.57
N ASN A 162 -11.90 0.80 13.40
CA ASN A 162 -12.30 1.48 12.18
C ASN A 162 -13.69 1.04 11.71
N ASP A 163 -14.43 1.97 11.13
CA ASP A 163 -15.67 1.69 10.43
C ASP A 163 -15.41 0.76 9.23
N ARG A 164 -16.32 -0.18 8.96
CA ARG A 164 -16.27 -1.06 7.79
C ARG A 164 -17.40 -0.80 6.83
N VAL A 165 -17.12 -1.00 5.54
CA VAL A 165 -18.13 -0.97 4.46
C VAL A 165 -18.39 -2.41 4.04
N ILE A 166 -19.62 -2.89 4.19
CA ILE A 166 -19.99 -4.28 3.93
C ILE A 166 -21.09 -4.32 2.87
N GLY A 167 -20.80 -4.98 1.75
CA GLY A 167 -21.72 -5.12 0.63
C GLY A 167 -21.98 -6.57 0.29
N GLY A 168 -23.21 -7.06 0.45
CA GLY A 168 -23.65 -8.38 -0.01
C GLY A 168 -24.18 -8.35 -1.46
N ILE A 169 -24.25 -9.53 -2.09
CA ILE A 169 -24.95 -9.68 -3.39
C ILE A 169 -26.47 -9.47 -3.24
N ASP A 170 -26.98 -9.63 -2.02
CA ASP A 170 -28.33 -9.34 -1.56
C ASP A 170 -28.32 -8.84 -0.11
N GLU A 171 -29.49 -8.45 0.39
CA GLU A 171 -29.66 -7.95 1.76
C GLU A 171 -29.33 -9.03 2.80
N ALA A 172 -29.72 -10.26 2.59
CA ALA A 172 -29.47 -11.37 3.51
C ALA A 172 -27.97 -11.66 3.65
N SER A 173 -27.21 -11.60 2.55
CA SER A 173 -25.75 -11.71 2.52
C SER A 173 -25.08 -10.56 3.28
N THR A 174 -25.61 -9.32 3.12
CA THR A 174 -25.12 -8.15 3.84
C THR A 174 -25.31 -8.32 5.35
N GLU A 175 -26.51 -8.72 5.79
CA GLU A 175 -26.84 -8.92 7.23
C GLU A 175 -25.97 -10.05 7.82
N LYS A 176 -25.76 -11.13 7.08
CA LYS A 176 -24.94 -12.25 7.53
C LYS A 176 -23.47 -11.84 7.72
N ALA A 177 -22.94 -11.02 6.80
CA ALA A 177 -21.58 -10.49 6.92
C ALA A 177 -21.47 -9.48 8.07
N VAL A 178 -22.47 -8.64 8.29
CA VAL A 178 -22.53 -7.71 9.45
C VAL A 178 -22.53 -8.50 10.76
N ASP A 179 -23.33 -9.59 10.88
CA ASP A 179 -23.30 -10.45 12.08
C ASP A 179 -21.90 -11.01 12.33
N PHE A 180 -21.21 -11.44 11.28
CA PHE A 180 -19.85 -11.95 11.42
C PHE A 180 -18.89 -10.88 11.95
N TYR A 181 -18.80 -9.70 11.31
CA TYR A 181 -17.88 -8.65 11.72
C TYR A 181 -18.22 -8.03 13.08
N SER A 182 -19.49 -7.95 13.47
CA SER A 182 -19.94 -7.41 14.74
C SER A 182 -19.35 -8.15 15.98
N ARG A 183 -18.82 -9.35 15.77
CA ARG A 183 -18.21 -10.16 16.83
C ARG A 183 -16.87 -9.62 17.30
N PHE A 184 -16.15 -8.87 16.47
CA PHE A 184 -14.83 -8.33 16.81
C PHE A 184 -14.61 -6.88 16.39
N VAL A 185 -15.45 -6.31 15.53
CA VAL A 185 -15.37 -4.90 15.12
C VAL A 185 -16.28 -4.06 16.01
N LYS A 186 -15.71 -2.98 16.56
CA LYS A 186 -16.41 -1.98 17.40
C LYS A 186 -16.78 -0.72 16.62
N GLY A 187 -16.14 -0.48 15.46
CA GLY A 187 -16.50 0.58 14.54
C GLY A 187 -17.88 0.37 13.92
N THR A 188 -18.39 1.38 13.23
CA THR A 188 -19.69 1.30 12.55
C THR A 188 -19.60 0.37 11.34
N LEU A 189 -20.58 -0.51 11.18
CA LEU A 189 -20.70 -1.39 10.04
C LEU A 189 -21.68 -0.81 9.03
N HIS A 190 -21.17 -0.14 7.99
CA HIS A 190 -21.95 0.51 6.95
C HIS A 190 -22.40 -0.50 5.89
N LYS A 191 -23.70 -0.66 5.73
CA LYS A 191 -24.32 -1.62 4.81
C LYS A 191 -24.48 -1.02 3.42
N THR A 192 -24.15 -1.81 2.40
CA THR A 192 -24.33 -1.43 0.99
C THR A 192 -24.41 -2.69 0.11
N ASN A 193 -24.22 -2.56 -1.21
CA ASN A 193 -24.07 -3.67 -2.14
C ASN A 193 -22.61 -3.92 -2.50
N THR A 194 -22.31 -5.06 -3.12
CA THR A 194 -20.94 -5.48 -3.50
C THR A 194 -20.23 -4.43 -4.33
N ARG A 195 -20.85 -3.92 -5.39
CA ARG A 195 -20.23 -2.97 -6.33
C ARG A 195 -19.85 -1.66 -5.64
N THR A 196 -20.73 -1.15 -4.78
CA THR A 196 -20.45 0.07 -4.01
C THR A 196 -19.30 -0.16 -3.02
N ALA A 197 -19.27 -1.31 -2.34
CA ALA A 197 -18.21 -1.63 -1.39
C ALA A 197 -16.84 -1.80 -2.09
N GLU A 198 -16.81 -2.46 -3.26
CA GLU A 198 -15.60 -2.60 -4.10
C GLU A 198 -15.10 -1.23 -4.57
N MET A 199 -16.00 -0.40 -5.14
CA MET A 199 -15.64 0.95 -5.61
C MET A 199 -15.21 1.86 -4.46
N CYS A 200 -15.77 1.73 -3.27
CA CYS A 200 -15.43 2.54 -2.10
C CYS A 200 -13.93 2.42 -1.78
N LYS A 201 -13.40 1.20 -1.73
CA LYS A 201 -11.97 0.95 -1.50
C LYS A 201 -11.09 1.60 -2.56
N LEU A 202 -11.43 1.40 -3.83
CA LEU A 202 -10.68 1.97 -4.94
C LEU A 202 -10.72 3.51 -4.96
N THR A 203 -11.90 4.08 -4.61
CA THR A 203 -12.10 5.53 -4.54
C THR A 203 -11.24 6.19 -3.47
N GLU A 204 -11.08 5.58 -2.29
CA GLU A 204 -10.26 6.12 -1.20
C GLU A 204 -8.81 6.31 -1.65
N ASN A 205 -8.21 5.29 -2.25
CA ASN A 205 -6.83 5.34 -2.72
C ASN A 205 -6.68 6.25 -3.95
N SER A 206 -7.64 6.23 -4.88
CA SER A 206 -7.64 7.12 -6.05
C SER A 206 -7.80 8.59 -5.66
N SER A 207 -8.65 8.91 -4.69
CA SER A 207 -8.79 10.26 -4.15
C SER A 207 -7.47 10.76 -3.54
N ARG A 208 -6.77 9.89 -2.80
CA ARG A 208 -5.47 10.20 -2.22
C ARG A 208 -4.43 10.45 -3.30
N ASP A 209 -4.39 9.60 -4.34
CA ASP A 209 -3.48 9.74 -5.49
C ASP A 209 -3.69 11.05 -6.25
N VAL A 210 -4.94 11.42 -6.53
CA VAL A 210 -5.31 12.70 -7.17
C VAL A 210 -4.86 13.90 -6.36
N GLN A 211 -5.05 13.88 -5.03
CA GLN A 211 -4.62 14.95 -4.15
C GLN A 211 -3.09 15.12 -4.13
N ILE A 212 -2.34 14.01 -4.15
CA ILE A 212 -0.88 14.03 -4.24
C ILE A 212 -0.44 14.53 -5.62
N ALA A 213 -1.11 14.10 -6.69
CA ALA A 213 -0.81 14.56 -8.05
C ALA A 213 -0.96 16.08 -8.19
N PHE A 214 -2.01 16.66 -7.60
CA PHE A 214 -2.18 18.11 -7.56
C PHE A 214 -1.02 18.82 -6.86
N ALA A 215 -0.58 18.32 -5.69
CA ALA A 215 0.56 18.88 -4.98
C ALA A 215 1.87 18.72 -5.76
N ASN A 216 2.07 17.57 -6.41
CA ASN A 216 3.23 17.32 -7.27
C ASN A 216 3.25 18.25 -8.48
N GLU A 217 2.12 18.45 -9.16
CA GLU A 217 2.00 19.39 -10.29
C GLU A 217 2.30 20.83 -9.86
N LEU A 218 1.77 21.28 -8.69
CA LEU A 218 2.11 22.57 -8.13
C LEU A 218 3.62 22.72 -7.92
N SER A 219 4.30 21.66 -7.46
CA SER A 219 5.75 21.73 -7.26
C SER A 219 6.54 21.91 -8.57
N LEU A 220 6.05 21.34 -9.69
CA LEU A 220 6.64 21.54 -11.01
C LEU A 220 6.43 22.97 -11.50
N ILE A 221 5.24 23.53 -11.30
CA ILE A 221 4.89 24.91 -11.66
C ILE A 221 5.74 25.90 -10.84
N CYS A 222 5.84 25.66 -9.52
CA CYS A 222 6.60 26.50 -8.60
C CYS A 222 8.09 26.53 -8.95
N ASP A 223 8.69 25.37 -9.26
CA ASP A 223 10.08 25.29 -9.70
C ASP A 223 10.32 26.18 -10.93
N LYS A 224 9.44 26.10 -11.93
CA LYS A 224 9.56 26.92 -13.14
C LYS A 224 9.30 28.41 -12.89
N ALA A 225 8.43 28.73 -11.92
CA ALA A 225 8.04 30.10 -11.60
C ALA A 225 8.98 30.77 -10.56
N GLY A 226 9.94 30.03 -9.98
CA GLY A 226 10.79 30.52 -8.91
C GLY A 226 10.05 30.77 -7.58
N ILE A 227 9.03 29.95 -7.31
CA ILE A 227 8.19 30.04 -6.10
C ILE A 227 8.54 28.89 -5.16
N ASN A 228 8.62 29.17 -3.86
CA ASN A 228 8.72 28.13 -2.83
C ASN A 228 7.37 27.42 -2.68
N VAL A 229 7.28 26.15 -3.11
CA VAL A 229 6.05 25.36 -3.05
C VAL A 229 5.57 25.09 -1.63
N TRP A 230 6.49 24.97 -0.68
CA TRP A 230 6.17 24.71 0.73
C TRP A 230 5.49 25.92 1.38
N GLU A 231 5.99 27.12 1.10
CA GLU A 231 5.38 28.38 1.51
C GLU A 231 4.01 28.55 0.84
N LEU A 232 3.93 28.37 -0.49
CA LEU A 232 2.67 28.46 -1.23
C LEU A 232 1.59 27.58 -0.62
N ILE A 233 1.89 26.30 -0.38
CA ILE A 233 0.92 25.35 0.18
C ILE A 233 0.53 25.74 1.61
N THR A 234 1.49 26.19 2.42
CA THR A 234 1.23 26.66 3.78
C THR A 234 0.25 27.83 3.79
N LEU A 235 0.44 28.80 2.89
CA LEU A 235 -0.42 29.98 2.76
C LEU A 235 -1.79 29.61 2.16
N ALA A 236 -1.83 28.81 1.11
CA ALA A 236 -3.07 28.37 0.48
C ALA A 236 -3.98 27.59 1.44
N ASN A 237 -3.39 26.76 2.30
CA ASN A 237 -4.10 25.99 3.34
C ASN A 237 -4.64 26.84 4.50
N LYS A 238 -4.33 28.16 4.55
CA LYS A 238 -5.02 29.10 5.47
C LYS A 238 -6.48 29.35 5.02
N HIS A 239 -6.79 29.11 3.77
CA HIS A 239 -8.17 29.21 3.29
C HIS A 239 -9.01 28.05 3.85
N PRO A 240 -10.17 28.29 4.49
CA PRO A 240 -10.89 27.29 5.28
C PRO A 240 -11.46 26.10 4.48
N ARG A 241 -11.50 26.19 3.16
CA ARG A 241 -11.98 25.12 2.26
C ARG A 241 -10.88 24.49 1.43
N VAL A 242 -9.61 24.75 1.76
CA VAL A 242 -8.46 24.25 1.01
C VAL A 242 -7.58 23.38 1.92
N ASN A 243 -7.26 22.19 1.45
CA ASN A 243 -6.35 21.26 2.13
C ASN A 243 -5.46 20.57 1.08
N ILE A 244 -4.41 21.25 0.66
CA ILE A 244 -3.43 20.74 -0.30
C ILE A 244 -2.42 19.89 0.46
N LEU A 245 -2.15 18.70 -0.05
CA LEU A 245 -1.12 17.78 0.49
C LEU A 245 0.28 18.29 0.18
N GLN A 246 1.28 17.68 0.80
CA GLN A 246 2.68 17.99 0.51
C GLN A 246 3.13 17.22 -0.74
N PRO A 247 3.89 17.86 -1.65
CA PRO A 247 4.50 17.17 -2.78
C PRO A 247 5.63 16.26 -2.32
N GLY A 248 6.00 15.31 -3.18
CA GLY A 248 7.11 14.40 -2.96
C GLY A 248 7.82 14.07 -4.25
N SER A 249 8.64 13.02 -4.24
CA SER A 249 9.35 12.53 -5.42
C SER A 249 8.51 11.67 -6.37
N GLY A 250 7.25 11.45 -6.04
CA GLY A 250 6.28 10.61 -6.75
C GLY A 250 5.42 9.80 -5.77
N VAL A 251 4.67 8.83 -6.28
CA VAL A 251 3.79 7.95 -5.47
C VAL A 251 4.16 6.50 -5.70
N GLY A 252 4.53 5.81 -4.63
CA GLY A 252 4.89 4.40 -4.62
C GLY A 252 4.01 3.58 -3.68
N GLY A 253 4.48 2.38 -3.37
CA GLY A 253 3.75 1.39 -2.58
C GLY A 253 2.76 0.59 -3.42
N HIS A 254 2.16 -0.40 -2.78
CA HIS A 254 1.32 -1.40 -3.45
C HIS A 254 -0.20 -1.13 -3.36
N CYS A 255 -0.59 0.05 -2.85
CA CYS A 255 -2.00 0.45 -2.77
C CYS A 255 -2.26 1.70 -3.61
N ILE A 256 -1.77 2.89 -3.18
CA ILE A 256 -2.05 4.16 -3.86
C ILE A 256 -1.49 4.19 -5.29
N ALA A 257 -0.34 3.55 -5.53
CA ALA A 257 0.24 3.45 -6.86
C ALA A 257 -0.46 2.42 -7.78
N VAL A 258 -1.31 1.55 -7.25
CA VAL A 258 -1.89 0.39 -7.94
C VAL A 258 -3.41 0.53 -8.13
N ASP A 259 -4.16 0.78 -7.05
CA ASP A 259 -5.63 0.75 -7.06
C ASP A 259 -6.29 1.70 -8.07
N PRO A 260 -5.73 2.91 -8.37
CA PRO A 260 -6.29 3.76 -9.42
C PRO A 260 -6.33 3.10 -10.79
N TYR A 261 -5.38 2.22 -11.10
CA TYR A 261 -5.38 1.48 -12.36
C TYR A 261 -6.55 0.51 -12.48
N PHE A 262 -7.09 0.00 -11.36
CA PHE A 262 -8.29 -0.85 -11.38
C PHE A 262 -9.50 -0.09 -11.89
N ILE A 263 -9.62 1.20 -11.51
CA ILE A 263 -10.69 2.07 -12.04
C ILE A 263 -10.41 2.42 -13.51
N THR A 264 -9.18 2.80 -13.86
CA THR A 264 -8.89 3.24 -15.24
C THR A 264 -8.92 2.10 -16.25
N ALA A 265 -8.69 0.86 -15.82
CA ALA A 265 -8.80 -0.32 -16.67
C ALA A 265 -10.27 -0.62 -17.04
N ASP A 266 -11.18 -0.51 -16.07
CA ASP A 266 -12.60 -0.81 -16.27
C ASP A 266 -13.38 0.37 -16.85
N PHE A 267 -12.97 1.61 -16.57
CA PHE A 267 -13.67 2.85 -16.94
C PHE A 267 -12.72 3.85 -17.63
N PRO A 268 -12.08 3.48 -18.77
CA PRO A 268 -11.03 4.31 -19.37
C PRO A 268 -11.54 5.67 -19.91
N LEU A 269 -12.79 5.77 -20.28
CA LEU A 269 -13.39 7.02 -20.79
C LEU A 269 -13.84 7.95 -19.66
N GLU A 270 -14.29 7.40 -18.55
CA GLU A 270 -14.86 8.13 -17.43
C GLU A 270 -13.80 8.58 -16.40
N SER A 271 -12.68 7.86 -16.29
CA SER A 271 -11.66 8.05 -15.25
C SER A 271 -10.54 9.04 -15.63
N GLN A 272 -10.87 10.13 -16.32
CA GLN A 272 -9.89 11.10 -16.89
C GLN A 272 -8.98 11.72 -15.81
N ILE A 273 -9.55 12.19 -14.71
CA ILE A 273 -8.78 12.81 -13.61
C ILE A 273 -7.89 11.77 -12.94
N ILE A 274 -8.40 10.57 -12.67
CA ILE A 274 -7.67 9.49 -12.02
C ILE A 274 -6.48 9.05 -12.88
N GLY A 275 -6.71 8.84 -14.17
CA GLY A 275 -5.66 8.49 -15.12
C GLY A 275 -4.59 9.58 -15.23
N LYS A 276 -5.00 10.85 -15.37
CA LYS A 276 -4.07 11.97 -15.43
C LYS A 276 -3.27 12.15 -14.15
N ALA A 277 -3.85 11.91 -12.98
CA ALA A 277 -3.16 11.94 -11.71
C ALA A 277 -2.03 10.90 -11.65
N ARG A 278 -2.26 9.68 -12.12
CA ARG A 278 -1.21 8.65 -12.23
C ARG A 278 -0.08 9.07 -13.17
N GLU A 279 -0.40 9.66 -14.32
CA GLU A 279 0.61 10.19 -15.24
C GLU A 279 1.47 11.26 -14.57
N ILE A 280 0.85 12.20 -13.83
CA ILE A 280 1.56 13.29 -13.13
C ILE A 280 2.46 12.71 -12.04
N ASN A 281 1.97 11.80 -11.23
CA ASN A 281 2.76 11.17 -10.17
C ASN A 281 3.94 10.36 -10.70
N ASN A 282 3.76 9.66 -11.82
CA ASN A 282 4.84 8.95 -12.50
C ASN A 282 5.85 9.94 -13.14
N TYR A 283 5.35 10.99 -13.80
CA TYR A 283 6.19 12.02 -14.38
C TYR A 283 7.01 12.76 -13.32
N LYS A 284 6.48 12.96 -12.11
CA LYS A 284 7.23 13.59 -11.02
C LYS A 284 8.52 12.86 -10.69
N ALA A 285 8.50 11.54 -10.64
CA ALA A 285 9.71 10.75 -10.40
C ALA A 285 10.73 10.91 -11.54
N PHE A 286 10.26 10.89 -12.79
CA PHE A 286 11.11 11.16 -13.94
C PHE A 286 11.72 12.57 -13.88
N TRP A 287 10.91 13.58 -13.59
CA TRP A 287 11.35 14.97 -13.45
C TRP A 287 12.41 15.15 -12.36
N CYS A 288 12.25 14.49 -11.18
CA CYS A 288 13.26 14.52 -10.11
C CYS A 288 14.60 13.94 -10.58
N ALA A 289 14.57 12.83 -11.33
CA ALA A 289 15.78 12.25 -11.92
C ALA A 289 16.45 13.21 -12.90
N GLU A 290 15.69 13.82 -13.82
CA GLU A 290 16.19 14.80 -14.80
C GLU A 290 16.80 16.04 -14.10
N LYS A 291 16.15 16.56 -13.05
CA LYS A 291 16.68 17.69 -12.27
C LYS A 291 18.01 17.34 -11.60
N THR A 292 18.12 16.15 -11.04
CA THR A 292 19.37 15.68 -10.42
C THR A 292 20.49 15.54 -11.47
N GLN A 293 20.19 14.96 -12.63
CA GLN A 293 21.14 14.86 -13.72
C GLN A 293 21.55 16.23 -14.30
N GLN A 294 20.62 17.19 -14.37
CA GLN A 294 20.94 18.57 -14.76
C GLN A 294 21.90 19.23 -13.76
N ALA A 295 21.68 19.04 -12.45
CA ALA A 295 22.57 19.58 -11.43
C ALA A 295 23.98 18.98 -11.51
N ILE A 296 24.10 17.66 -11.80
CA ILE A 296 25.39 17.00 -12.03
C ILE A 296 26.12 17.64 -13.21
N ARG A 297 25.47 17.73 -14.36
CA ARG A 297 26.08 18.35 -15.57
C ARG A 297 26.46 19.81 -15.34
N GLN A 298 25.67 20.57 -14.60
CA GLN A 298 25.97 21.97 -14.29
C GLN A 298 27.22 22.07 -13.41
N PHE A 299 27.31 21.22 -12.38
CA PHE A 299 28.47 21.15 -11.50
C PHE A 299 29.75 20.80 -12.27
N GLU A 300 29.70 19.80 -13.16
CA GLU A 300 30.82 19.41 -14.03
C GLU A 300 31.31 20.56 -14.89
N LEU A 301 30.38 21.32 -15.48
CA LEU A 301 30.72 22.50 -16.29
C LEU A 301 31.33 23.63 -15.46
N GLU A 302 30.89 23.86 -14.23
CA GLU A 302 31.36 24.96 -13.37
C GLU A 302 32.68 24.62 -12.66
N GLN A 303 32.82 23.36 -12.18
CA GLN A 303 33.95 22.94 -11.37
C GLN A 303 35.04 22.21 -12.16
N GLY A 304 34.71 21.70 -13.34
CA GLY A 304 35.65 20.94 -14.19
C GLY A 304 35.99 19.54 -13.65
N CYS A 305 35.19 19.01 -12.74
CA CYS A 305 35.33 17.67 -12.16
C CYS A 305 33.97 17.03 -11.91
N GLU A 306 33.93 15.70 -11.83
CA GLU A 306 32.75 14.93 -11.44
C GLU A 306 32.36 15.20 -9.97
N PRO A 307 31.06 15.42 -9.65
CA PRO A 307 30.62 15.58 -8.27
C PRO A 307 30.48 14.26 -7.54
N VAL A 308 30.57 14.32 -6.21
CA VAL A 308 30.06 13.29 -5.32
C VAL A 308 28.56 13.57 -5.07
N VAL A 309 27.70 12.59 -5.34
CA VAL A 309 26.23 12.76 -5.32
C VAL A 309 25.62 11.88 -4.26
N ALA A 310 24.95 12.48 -3.27
CA ALA A 310 24.17 11.74 -2.27
C ALA A 310 22.69 11.66 -2.70
N LEU A 311 22.15 10.42 -2.77
CA LEU A 311 20.74 10.15 -3.03
C LEU A 311 20.09 9.68 -1.72
N MET A 312 19.30 10.56 -1.09
CA MET A 312 18.84 10.46 0.29
C MET A 312 17.43 9.86 0.37
N GLY A 313 17.35 8.58 0.71
CA GLY A 313 16.13 7.79 0.85
C GLY A 313 15.81 6.93 -0.38
N LEU A 314 15.41 5.69 -0.13
CA LEU A 314 14.98 4.71 -1.15
C LEU A 314 13.59 4.15 -0.91
N ALA A 315 13.02 4.28 0.30
CA ALA A 315 11.70 3.80 0.63
C ALA A 315 10.59 4.57 -0.12
N PHE A 316 9.40 4.01 -0.28
CA PHE A 316 8.32 4.71 -0.98
C PHE A 316 7.64 5.78 -0.12
N LYS A 317 7.85 5.79 1.20
CA LYS A 317 7.40 6.83 2.13
C LYS A 317 8.35 6.92 3.34
N PRO A 318 8.29 8.03 4.11
CA PRO A 318 9.15 8.21 5.28
C PRO A 318 9.01 7.14 6.36
N ASN A 319 10.13 6.82 7.04
CA ASN A 319 10.20 6.03 8.28
C ASN A 319 9.68 4.59 8.12
N ILE A 320 9.92 3.97 6.97
CA ILE A 320 9.62 2.57 6.70
C ILE A 320 10.76 1.91 5.92
N ASP A 321 10.79 0.59 5.93
CA ASP A 321 11.74 -0.28 5.23
C ASP A 321 11.22 -0.83 3.87
N ASP A 322 10.06 -0.38 3.40
CA ASP A 322 9.41 -0.90 2.20
C ASP A 322 9.82 -0.11 0.94
N LEU A 323 10.46 -0.82 0.01
CA LEU A 323 10.98 -0.30 -1.26
C LEU A 323 10.11 -0.67 -2.48
N ARG A 324 8.91 -1.26 -2.28
CA ARG A 324 8.05 -1.69 -3.38
C ARG A 324 7.49 -0.50 -4.14
N GLU A 325 7.58 -0.54 -5.47
CA GLU A 325 7.13 0.54 -6.36
C GLU A 325 7.65 1.94 -5.94
N SER A 326 8.86 2.00 -5.33
CA SER A 326 9.41 3.26 -4.83
C SER A 326 9.85 4.19 -5.95
N PRO A 327 9.30 5.43 -6.01
CA PRO A 327 9.80 6.48 -6.90
C PRO A 327 11.26 6.84 -6.60
N ALA A 328 11.65 6.87 -5.32
CA ALA A 328 13.02 7.20 -4.91
C ALA A 328 14.04 6.19 -5.46
N LYS A 329 13.71 4.90 -5.39
CA LYS A 329 14.53 3.84 -5.99
C LYS A 329 14.61 3.96 -7.51
N TYR A 330 13.50 4.30 -8.17
CA TYR A 330 13.48 4.58 -9.61
C TYR A 330 14.40 5.76 -9.96
N ILE A 331 14.30 6.87 -9.21
CA ILE A 331 15.13 8.07 -9.40
C ILE A 331 16.62 7.71 -9.24
N ALA A 332 16.98 7.05 -8.13
CA ALA A 332 18.36 6.63 -7.89
C ALA A 332 18.92 5.79 -9.05
N THR A 333 18.16 4.81 -9.51
CA THR A 333 18.55 3.96 -10.65
C THR A 333 18.74 4.78 -11.93
N LYS A 334 17.82 5.71 -12.23
CA LYS A 334 17.89 6.55 -13.43
C LYS A 334 19.04 7.54 -13.41
N VAL A 335 19.30 8.17 -12.27
CA VAL A 335 20.42 9.10 -12.12
C VAL A 335 21.76 8.38 -12.32
N MET A 336 21.94 7.23 -11.68
CA MET A 336 23.18 6.44 -11.81
C MET A 336 23.40 5.92 -13.23
N GLN A 337 22.36 5.53 -13.97
CA GLN A 337 22.46 5.09 -15.37
C GLN A 337 22.94 6.18 -16.33
N GLY A 338 22.74 7.45 -15.98
CA GLY A 338 23.13 8.59 -16.80
C GLY A 338 24.58 9.05 -16.60
N HIS A 339 25.24 8.63 -15.52
CA HIS A 339 26.57 9.10 -15.11
C HIS A 339 27.40 7.93 -14.54
N ASN A 340 28.19 7.29 -15.38
CA ASN A 340 28.96 6.11 -14.97
C ASN A 340 30.22 6.44 -14.14
N ASP A 341 30.72 7.67 -14.22
CA ASP A 341 31.96 8.09 -13.60
C ASP A 341 31.75 8.89 -12.30
N ALA A 342 30.55 9.38 -12.02
CA ALA A 342 30.23 10.07 -10.78
C ALA A 342 30.20 9.11 -9.57
N ASP A 343 30.68 9.58 -8.41
CA ASP A 343 30.63 8.82 -7.15
C ASP A 343 29.25 9.00 -6.48
N PHE A 344 28.49 7.91 -6.37
CA PHE A 344 27.15 7.90 -5.80
C PHE A 344 27.13 7.33 -4.39
N LEU A 345 26.65 8.13 -3.43
CA LEU A 345 26.40 7.75 -2.06
C LEU A 345 24.91 7.50 -1.86
N ILE A 346 24.52 6.22 -1.79
CA ILE A 346 23.10 5.84 -1.67
C ILE A 346 22.75 5.66 -0.20
N VAL A 347 21.67 6.29 0.23
CA VAL A 347 21.26 6.35 1.63
C VAL A 347 19.85 5.80 1.82
N GLU A 348 19.67 4.88 2.77
CA GLU A 348 18.38 4.46 3.29
C GLU A 348 18.53 4.05 4.77
N PRO A 349 18.08 4.90 5.72
CA PRO A 349 18.31 4.64 7.15
C PRO A 349 17.55 3.42 7.69
N ASN A 350 16.44 3.05 7.06
CA ASN A 350 15.51 2.05 7.59
C ASN A 350 15.80 0.62 7.14
N ILE A 351 16.86 0.39 6.33
CA ILE A 351 17.34 -0.94 5.95
C ILE A 351 18.85 -1.07 6.18
N SER A 352 19.30 -2.25 6.57
CA SER A 352 20.71 -2.52 6.83
C SER A 352 21.51 -2.85 5.57
N GLU A 353 20.85 -3.39 4.54
CA GLU A 353 21.48 -3.82 3.29
C GLU A 353 20.53 -3.76 2.10
N HIS A 354 21.06 -3.63 0.89
CA HIS A 354 20.31 -3.72 -0.35
C HIS A 354 21.09 -4.54 -1.39
N LYS A 355 20.36 -5.36 -2.17
CA LYS A 355 20.98 -6.31 -3.13
C LYS A 355 21.76 -5.64 -4.28
N VAL A 356 21.40 -4.41 -4.63
CA VAL A 356 21.95 -3.68 -5.79
C VAL A 356 22.78 -2.50 -5.35
N PHE A 357 22.32 -1.73 -4.37
CA PHE A 357 22.98 -0.51 -3.90
C PHE A 357 23.83 -0.78 -2.68
N LYS A 358 25.07 -0.28 -2.68
CA LYS A 358 25.88 -0.17 -1.48
C LYS A 358 25.36 1.03 -0.68
N LEU A 359 24.84 0.77 0.52
CA LEU A 359 24.33 1.82 1.37
C LEU A 359 25.45 2.55 2.10
N THR A 360 25.26 3.86 2.30
CA THR A 360 26.14 4.76 3.05
C THR A 360 25.35 5.38 4.19
N ASP A 361 26.01 5.61 5.32
CA ASP A 361 25.42 6.37 6.43
C ASP A 361 25.03 7.78 5.98
N TYR A 362 23.87 8.28 6.44
CA TYR A 362 23.30 9.52 5.93
C TYR A 362 24.13 10.76 6.32
N ARG A 363 24.80 10.75 7.48
CA ARG A 363 25.70 11.85 7.89
C ARG A 363 26.97 11.85 7.06
N GLU A 364 27.54 10.65 6.86
CA GLU A 364 28.73 10.48 6.01
C GLU A 364 28.44 10.92 4.58
N ALA A 365 27.32 10.48 4.01
CA ALA A 365 26.92 10.85 2.66
C ALA A 365 26.70 12.36 2.55
N TYR A 366 25.99 12.97 3.53
CA TYR A 366 25.74 14.40 3.55
C TYR A 366 27.03 15.23 3.64
N GLU A 367 27.99 14.82 4.45
CA GLU A 367 29.27 15.54 4.59
C GLU A 367 30.13 15.46 3.34
N LYS A 368 30.18 14.29 2.69
CA LYS A 368 31.06 14.05 1.53
C LYS A 368 30.52 14.57 0.21
N ALA A 369 29.20 14.65 0.05
CA ALA A 369 28.59 14.97 -1.22
C ALA A 369 28.69 16.46 -1.58
N ASP A 370 28.90 16.75 -2.86
CA ASP A 370 28.79 18.07 -3.47
C ASP A 370 27.31 18.37 -3.82
N ILE A 371 26.58 17.33 -4.28
CA ILE A 371 25.15 17.40 -4.62
C ILE A 371 24.38 16.44 -3.73
N VAL A 372 23.32 16.95 -3.09
CA VAL A 372 22.45 16.16 -2.21
C VAL A 372 21.02 16.22 -2.70
N ALA A 373 20.48 15.08 -3.12
CA ALA A 373 19.06 14.96 -3.54
C ALA A 373 18.25 14.22 -2.47
N PHE A 374 17.38 14.94 -1.77
CA PHE A 374 16.44 14.36 -0.81
C PHE A 374 15.22 13.82 -1.54
N LEU A 375 15.10 12.49 -1.56
CA LEU A 375 14.05 11.75 -2.28
C LEU A 375 12.92 11.31 -1.35
N VAL A 376 13.23 11.05 -0.05
CA VAL A 376 12.28 10.67 0.99
C VAL A 376 12.61 11.46 2.26
N ALA A 377 11.59 12.05 2.91
CA ALA A 377 11.77 12.85 4.12
C ALA A 377 11.78 11.98 5.39
N HIS A 378 12.82 11.15 5.57
CA HIS A 378 13.00 10.39 6.81
C HIS A 378 13.31 11.33 7.99
N GLU A 379 12.90 10.93 9.21
CA GLU A 379 13.10 11.76 10.41
C GLU A 379 14.56 12.02 10.72
N GLU A 380 15.45 11.07 10.42
CA GLU A 380 16.89 11.17 10.58
C GLU A 380 17.48 12.36 9.82
N PHE A 381 16.89 12.74 8.69
CA PHE A 381 17.39 13.87 7.89
C PHE A 381 17.03 15.23 8.49
N ASN A 382 16.10 15.31 9.44
CA ASN A 382 15.72 16.58 10.08
C ASN A 382 16.84 17.21 10.92
N GLU A 383 17.83 16.42 11.36
CA GLU A 383 18.97 16.91 12.14
C GLU A 383 20.08 17.51 11.26
N LEU A 384 20.06 17.27 9.94
CA LEU A 384 21.07 17.77 9.02
C LEU A 384 20.96 19.31 8.90
N PRO A 385 22.10 20.05 9.01
CA PRO A 385 22.09 21.50 8.83
C PRO A 385 21.95 21.87 7.35
N TRP A 386 21.38 23.04 7.06
CA TRP A 386 21.48 23.59 5.69
C TRP A 386 22.94 24.00 5.42
N ARG A 387 23.41 23.75 4.18
CA ARG A 387 24.78 24.02 3.74
C ARG A 387 24.72 24.77 2.40
N ASP A 388 25.26 26.01 2.37
CA ASP A 388 25.34 26.85 1.16
C ASP A 388 26.48 26.43 0.22
N ASP A 389 27.41 25.63 0.70
CA ASP A 389 28.54 25.07 -0.07
C ASP A 389 28.17 23.80 -0.86
N LYS A 390 26.91 23.38 -0.83
CA LYS A 390 26.39 22.18 -1.52
C LYS A 390 25.21 22.53 -2.43
N VAL A 391 25.05 21.77 -3.50
CA VAL A 391 23.84 21.81 -4.32
C VAL A 391 22.79 20.92 -3.65
N ILE A 392 21.77 21.51 -3.04
CA ILE A 392 20.70 20.77 -2.35
C ILE A 392 19.43 20.74 -3.19
N LEU A 393 18.98 19.55 -3.55
CA LEU A 393 17.73 19.28 -4.26
C LEU A 393 16.74 18.64 -3.27
N ASP A 394 15.87 19.44 -2.69
CA ASP A 394 14.88 18.95 -1.72
C ASP A 394 13.52 18.71 -2.40
N PHE A 395 13.28 17.47 -2.84
CA PHE A 395 12.04 17.07 -3.50
C PHE A 395 10.90 16.69 -2.55
N CYS A 396 11.18 16.57 -1.26
CA CYS A 396 10.24 16.03 -0.28
C CYS A 396 10.05 16.89 0.99
N GLY A 397 10.73 18.04 1.08
CA GLY A 397 10.52 19.02 2.12
C GLY A 397 11.24 18.76 3.44
N VAL A 398 12.45 18.22 3.40
CA VAL A 398 13.33 18.11 4.58
C VAL A 398 13.64 19.49 5.15
N PHE A 399 13.92 20.46 4.29
CA PHE A 399 14.26 21.83 4.68
C PHE A 399 13.12 22.85 4.53
N LYS A 400 11.88 22.41 4.41
CA LYS A 400 10.71 23.28 4.22
C LYS A 400 10.58 24.44 5.23
N LYS A 401 11.14 24.28 6.43
CA LYS A 401 11.15 25.32 7.48
C LYS A 401 12.34 26.28 7.41
N LYS A 402 13.35 25.97 6.59
CA LYS A 402 14.60 26.74 6.52
C LYS A 402 14.67 27.64 5.28
N ASN A 403 13.73 27.47 4.32
CA ASN A 403 13.67 28.24 3.07
C ASN A 403 12.60 29.35 3.13
N VAL A 404 12.38 29.93 4.31
CA VAL A 404 11.50 31.10 4.52
C VAL A 404 12.36 32.30 4.92
#